data_040ade440a3add57a2e7210044a40db6
#
_entry.id   040ade440a3add57a2e7210044a40db6
#
_cell.length_a   1.000
_cell.length_b   1.000
_cell.length_c   1.000
_cell.angle_alpha   90.00
_cell.angle_beta   90.00
_cell.angle_gamma   90.00
#
_symmetry.space_group_name_H-M   'P 1'
#
loop_
_entity.id
_entity.type
_entity.pdbx_description
1 polymer ?
#
loop_
_entity_poly.entity_id
_entity_poly.type
_entity_poly.pdbx_seq_one_letter_code
_entity_poly.pdbx_strand_id
1 'polypeptide(L)'
;MGRMNRALIVIDVQESFRARPLWEEIANPKIAEPVNRLVRLARANGDLVVWVLHTEPGSGGVFDPAQGHVRLLDELEQPRSGEPVLRKTSHNAFTTTPLQQLLTEAGVRELTVCGIRTEQCVETTTRVGSDLGYRMVFVTDATTTNPIGHLSADAIIERTEAVLRDRFARISTVAEREAELGASEA
;
A
#
# COMPACT_ATOMS: atom_id res chain seq x y z
N MET A 1 28.59 2.69 1.70
CA MET A 1 27.22 2.85 1.16
C MET A 1 26.23 2.38 2.22
N GLY A 2 25.57 3.32 2.91
CA GLY A 2 24.58 2.98 3.93
C GLY A 2 23.39 2.26 3.27
N ARG A 3 23.09 1.02 3.71
CA ARG A 3 21.87 0.32 3.32
C ARG A 3 20.69 1.22 3.68
N MET A 4 19.92 1.63 2.71
CA MET A 4 18.68 2.33 2.93
C MET A 4 17.70 1.35 3.55
N ASN A 5 17.43 1.53 4.87
CA ASN A 5 16.60 0.61 5.66
C ASN A 5 15.10 0.88 5.45
N ARG A 6 14.69 1.11 4.20
CA ARG A 6 13.31 1.49 3.85
C ARG A 6 12.70 0.53 2.85
N ALA A 7 11.38 0.38 2.93
CA ALA A 7 10.59 -0.29 1.91
C ALA A 7 9.30 0.48 1.60
N LEU A 8 8.85 0.38 0.36
CA LEU A 8 7.51 0.76 -0.09
C LEU A 8 6.65 -0.49 -0.18
N ILE A 9 5.50 -0.48 0.48
CA ILE A 9 4.51 -1.55 0.42
C ILE A 9 3.31 -1.06 -0.37
N VAL A 10 3.13 -1.59 -1.57
CA VAL A 10 1.99 -1.29 -2.46
C VAL A 10 0.90 -2.33 -2.20
N ILE A 11 -0.20 -1.90 -1.59
CA ILE A 11 -1.22 -2.80 -1.04
C ILE A 11 -2.46 -2.79 -1.93
N ASP A 12 -2.77 -3.96 -2.51
CA ASP A 12 -4.02 -4.29 -3.18
C ASP A 12 -4.45 -3.32 -4.30
N VAL A 13 -3.52 -2.69 -5.00
CA VAL A 13 -3.82 -1.84 -6.16
C VAL A 13 -4.01 -2.75 -7.38
N GLN A 14 -5.18 -3.43 -7.40
CA GLN A 14 -5.44 -4.57 -8.26
C GLN A 14 -6.79 -4.49 -9.00
N GLU A 15 -6.88 -5.20 -10.11
CA GLU A 15 -8.07 -5.25 -10.98
C GLU A 15 -9.31 -5.80 -10.30
N SER A 16 -9.16 -6.62 -9.26
CA SER A 16 -10.29 -7.12 -8.46
C SER A 16 -11.17 -5.99 -7.91
N PHE A 17 -10.59 -4.84 -7.53
CA PHE A 17 -11.38 -3.67 -7.08
C PHE A 17 -12.12 -3.01 -8.25
N ARG A 18 -11.46 -2.88 -9.41
CA ARG A 18 -12.06 -2.29 -10.61
C ARG A 18 -13.23 -3.11 -11.14
N ALA A 19 -13.19 -4.43 -10.96
CA ALA A 19 -14.25 -5.33 -11.35
C ALA A 19 -15.52 -5.25 -10.47
N ARG A 20 -15.49 -4.47 -9.37
CA ARG A 20 -16.63 -4.27 -8.47
C ARG A 20 -17.44 -3.04 -8.86
N PRO A 21 -18.78 -3.07 -8.74
CA PRO A 21 -19.61 -1.87 -8.96
C PRO A 21 -19.19 -0.67 -8.10
N LEU A 22 -18.72 -0.91 -6.88
CA LEU A 22 -18.23 0.13 -5.96
C LEU A 22 -17.01 0.92 -6.49
N TRP A 23 -16.37 0.49 -7.57
CA TRP A 23 -15.31 1.26 -8.21
C TRP A 23 -15.80 2.60 -8.78
N GLU A 24 -17.06 2.68 -9.19
CA GLU A 24 -17.66 3.92 -9.71
C GLU A 24 -17.74 5.01 -8.62
N GLU A 25 -17.73 4.62 -7.34
CA GLU A 25 -17.81 5.51 -6.19
C GLU A 25 -16.46 5.73 -5.48
N ILE A 26 -15.38 5.21 -6.05
CA ILE A 26 -14.06 5.33 -5.40
C ILE A 26 -13.55 6.77 -5.44
N ALA A 27 -12.98 7.23 -4.34
CA ALA A 27 -12.52 8.62 -4.19
C ALA A 27 -11.45 9.02 -5.23
N ASN A 28 -10.54 8.11 -5.56
CA ASN A 28 -9.52 8.34 -6.56
C ASN A 28 -9.44 7.17 -7.56
N PRO A 29 -10.13 7.23 -8.70
CA PRO A 29 -10.05 6.20 -9.74
C PRO A 29 -8.68 6.18 -10.46
N LYS A 30 -7.88 7.24 -10.30
CA LYS A 30 -6.52 7.36 -10.86
C LYS A 30 -5.44 7.01 -9.84
N ILE A 31 -5.74 6.13 -8.90
CA ILE A 31 -4.82 5.73 -7.82
C ILE A 31 -3.45 5.25 -8.33
N ALA A 32 -3.38 4.70 -9.53
CA ALA A 32 -2.12 4.29 -10.13
C ALA A 32 -1.12 5.45 -10.30
N GLU A 33 -1.58 6.68 -10.55
CA GLU A 33 -0.70 7.84 -10.77
C GLU A 33 0.16 8.15 -9.53
N PRO A 34 -0.41 8.44 -8.33
CA PRO A 34 0.39 8.69 -7.13
C PRO A 34 1.20 7.47 -6.67
N VAL A 35 0.67 6.25 -6.82
CA VAL A 35 1.41 5.03 -6.50
C VAL A 35 2.63 4.86 -7.39
N ASN A 36 2.52 5.09 -8.70
CA ASN A 36 3.65 5.03 -9.62
C ASN A 36 4.75 6.06 -9.28
N ARG A 37 4.37 7.25 -8.80
CA ARG A 37 5.34 8.26 -8.32
C ARG A 37 6.14 7.72 -7.14
N LEU A 38 5.46 7.12 -6.15
CA LEU A 38 6.14 6.48 -5.00
C LEU A 38 7.04 5.31 -5.42
N VAL A 39 6.59 4.48 -6.37
CA VAL A 39 7.39 3.36 -6.88
C VAL A 39 8.67 3.86 -7.54
N ARG A 40 8.57 4.87 -8.41
CA ARG A 40 9.76 5.48 -9.03
C ARG A 40 10.69 6.12 -8.01
N LEU A 41 10.14 6.81 -7.02
CA LEU A 41 10.91 7.40 -5.92
C LEU A 41 11.65 6.33 -5.10
N ALA A 42 10.96 5.26 -4.70
CA ALA A 42 11.56 4.16 -3.95
C ALA A 42 12.71 3.50 -4.74
N ARG A 43 12.48 3.22 -6.02
CA ARG A 43 13.51 2.65 -6.92
C ARG A 43 14.72 3.56 -7.09
N ALA A 44 14.52 4.88 -7.26
CA ALA A 44 15.61 5.85 -7.37
C ALA A 44 16.48 5.87 -6.10
N ASN A 45 15.86 5.69 -4.94
CA ASN A 45 16.54 5.66 -3.65
C ASN A 45 17.10 4.27 -3.26
N GLY A 46 16.91 3.25 -4.08
CA GLY A 46 17.32 1.88 -3.76
C GLY A 46 16.52 1.21 -2.65
N ASP A 47 15.34 1.74 -2.34
CA ASP A 47 14.43 1.16 -1.35
C ASP A 47 13.81 -0.14 -1.90
N LEU A 48 13.48 -1.08 -1.02
CA LEU A 48 12.78 -2.30 -1.40
C LEU A 48 11.32 -1.95 -1.77
N VAL A 49 10.87 -2.41 -2.94
CA VAL A 49 9.45 -2.33 -3.31
C VAL A 49 8.82 -3.70 -3.15
N VAL A 50 7.74 -3.77 -2.36
CA VAL A 50 6.96 -4.99 -2.13
C VAL A 50 5.55 -4.79 -2.63
N TRP A 51 5.11 -5.68 -3.50
CA TRP A 51 3.77 -5.69 -4.09
C TRP A 51 2.90 -6.69 -3.34
N VAL A 52 1.73 -6.26 -2.90
CA VAL A 52 0.80 -7.10 -2.16
C VAL A 52 -0.53 -7.16 -2.90
N LEU A 53 -1.04 -8.37 -3.09
CA LEU A 53 -2.35 -8.64 -3.69
C LEU A 53 -3.24 -9.38 -2.68
N HIS A 54 -4.47 -8.95 -2.52
CA HIS A 54 -5.48 -9.68 -1.76
C HIS A 54 -6.07 -10.82 -2.59
N THR A 55 -6.23 -11.98 -1.97
CA THR A 55 -6.80 -13.17 -2.61
C THR A 55 -7.83 -13.84 -1.71
N GLU A 56 -8.86 -14.39 -2.33
CA GLU A 56 -9.90 -15.21 -1.67
C GLU A 56 -10.08 -16.52 -2.47
N PRO A 57 -9.11 -17.45 -2.39
CA PRO A 57 -9.13 -18.69 -3.18
C PRO A 57 -10.39 -19.52 -2.94
N GLY A 58 -11.05 -19.94 -4.03
CA GLY A 58 -12.25 -20.76 -3.97
C GLY A 58 -13.53 -20.00 -3.65
N SER A 59 -13.49 -18.67 -3.52
CA SER A 59 -14.70 -17.86 -3.24
C SER A 59 -15.62 -17.71 -4.46
N GLY A 60 -15.07 -17.88 -5.68
CA GLY A 60 -15.77 -17.58 -6.93
C GLY A 60 -15.99 -16.09 -7.18
N GLY A 61 -15.54 -15.20 -6.27
CA GLY A 61 -15.63 -13.75 -6.38
C GLY A 61 -14.47 -13.12 -7.13
N VAL A 62 -14.49 -11.79 -7.27
CA VAL A 62 -13.45 -11.04 -8.02
C VAL A 62 -12.06 -11.12 -7.40
N PHE A 63 -11.94 -11.52 -6.14
CA PHE A 63 -10.67 -11.77 -5.45
C PHE A 63 -10.22 -13.24 -5.52
N ASP A 64 -11.01 -14.12 -6.16
CA ASP A 64 -10.58 -15.48 -6.43
C ASP A 64 -9.58 -15.47 -7.59
N PRO A 65 -8.36 -16.01 -7.41
CA PRO A 65 -7.38 -16.09 -8.51
C PRO A 65 -7.91 -16.78 -9.78
N ALA A 66 -8.86 -17.72 -9.63
CA ALA A 66 -9.48 -18.41 -10.75
C ALA A 66 -10.29 -17.48 -11.67
N GLN A 67 -10.70 -16.32 -11.19
CA GLN A 67 -11.48 -15.34 -11.97
C GLN A 67 -10.61 -14.38 -12.81
N GLY A 68 -9.27 -14.42 -12.66
CA GLY A 68 -8.34 -13.64 -13.48
C GLY A 68 -8.18 -12.17 -13.08
N HIS A 69 -8.87 -11.68 -12.04
CA HIS A 69 -8.78 -10.28 -11.59
C HIS A 69 -7.72 -10.02 -10.52
N VAL A 70 -7.11 -11.07 -9.95
CA VAL A 70 -6.06 -10.94 -8.93
C VAL A 70 -4.71 -10.64 -9.60
N ARG A 71 -4.60 -9.43 -10.12
CA ARG A 71 -3.41 -8.86 -10.75
C ARG A 71 -3.39 -7.36 -10.54
N LEU A 72 -2.23 -6.75 -10.62
CA LEU A 72 -2.07 -5.30 -10.51
C LEU A 72 -2.90 -4.57 -11.57
N LEU A 73 -3.30 -3.33 -11.28
CA LEU A 73 -3.92 -2.46 -12.29
C LEU A 73 -2.98 -2.32 -13.50
N ASP A 74 -3.53 -2.31 -14.70
CA ASP A 74 -2.74 -2.27 -15.93
C ASP A 74 -1.88 -0.99 -16.05
N GLU A 75 -2.31 0.11 -15.42
CA GLU A 75 -1.59 1.40 -15.42
C GLU A 75 -0.45 1.47 -14.41
N LEU A 76 -0.31 0.47 -13.52
CA LEU A 76 0.79 0.45 -12.57
C LEU A 76 2.12 0.08 -13.22
N GLU A 77 3.19 0.67 -12.67
CA GLU A 77 4.53 0.13 -12.84
C GLU A 77 4.53 -1.36 -12.51
N GLN A 78 5.13 -2.18 -13.37
CA GLN A 78 5.19 -3.61 -13.12
C GLN A 78 6.36 -3.97 -12.19
N PRO A 79 6.23 -5.05 -11.38
CA PRO A 79 7.31 -5.53 -10.53
C PRO A 79 8.59 -5.82 -11.32
N ARG A 80 9.74 -5.42 -10.76
CA ARG A 80 11.06 -5.71 -11.31
C ARG A 80 11.68 -6.92 -10.62
N SER A 81 12.75 -7.45 -11.21
CA SER A 81 13.56 -8.48 -10.55
C SER A 81 14.02 -8.01 -9.16
N GLY A 82 13.80 -8.83 -8.14
CA GLY A 82 14.10 -8.49 -6.74
C GLY A 82 12.98 -7.77 -5.99
N GLU A 83 11.87 -7.43 -6.65
CA GLU A 83 10.68 -6.89 -6.02
C GLU A 83 9.65 -8.01 -5.76
N PRO A 84 9.46 -8.44 -4.51
CA PRO A 84 8.54 -9.54 -4.21
C PRO A 84 7.09 -9.16 -4.45
N VAL A 85 6.32 -10.11 -5.00
CA VAL A 85 4.86 -10.04 -5.14
C VAL A 85 4.24 -11.04 -4.19
N LEU A 86 3.57 -10.54 -3.16
CA LEU A 86 2.95 -11.35 -2.10
C LEU A 86 1.44 -11.46 -2.31
N ARG A 87 0.89 -12.61 -1.97
CA ARG A 87 -0.56 -12.85 -1.99
C ARG A 87 -1.04 -13.10 -0.57
N LYS A 88 -1.91 -12.25 -0.06
CA LYS A 88 -2.48 -12.36 1.28
C LYS A 88 -3.94 -12.76 1.23
N THR A 89 -4.40 -13.39 2.31
CA THR A 89 -5.80 -13.74 2.55
C THR A 89 -6.37 -13.00 3.77
N SER A 90 -5.54 -12.29 4.52
CA SER A 90 -5.93 -11.40 5.64
C SER A 90 -5.95 -9.94 5.19
N HIS A 91 -6.58 -9.05 5.97
CA HIS A 91 -6.58 -7.62 5.68
C HIS A 91 -5.17 -7.03 5.76
N ASN A 92 -4.44 -7.28 6.85
CA ASN A 92 -3.05 -6.83 6.94
C ASN A 92 -2.12 -7.72 6.08
N ALA A 93 -1.02 -7.16 5.66
CA ALA A 93 -0.06 -7.83 4.78
C ALA A 93 0.91 -8.77 5.53
N PHE A 94 0.93 -8.78 6.86
CA PHE A 94 1.89 -9.57 7.62
C PHE A 94 1.39 -10.98 7.97
N THR A 95 0.11 -11.12 8.35
CA THR A 95 -0.42 -12.33 8.99
C THR A 95 -0.35 -13.58 8.10
N THR A 96 -0.62 -13.43 6.81
CA THR A 96 -0.72 -14.59 5.87
C THR A 96 0.34 -14.57 4.77
N THR A 97 1.41 -13.78 4.95
CA THR A 97 2.53 -13.69 4.00
C THR A 97 3.88 -13.72 4.74
N PRO A 98 4.99 -13.97 4.06
CA PRO A 98 6.32 -13.87 4.64
C PRO A 98 6.87 -12.44 4.69
N LEU A 99 6.01 -11.41 4.67
CA LEU A 99 6.45 -10.01 4.61
C LEU A 99 7.45 -9.65 5.73
N GLN A 100 7.15 -10.03 6.98
CA GLN A 100 8.04 -9.71 8.09
C GLN A 100 9.42 -10.34 7.95
N GLN A 101 9.49 -11.59 7.45
CA GLN A 101 10.76 -12.25 7.19
C GLN A 101 11.56 -11.51 6.12
N LEU A 102 10.94 -11.19 4.99
CA LEU A 102 11.57 -10.44 3.89
C LEU A 102 12.13 -9.09 4.35
N LEU A 103 11.34 -8.34 5.11
CA LEU A 103 11.77 -7.04 5.66
C LEU A 103 12.94 -7.18 6.65
N THR A 104 12.91 -8.22 7.48
CA THR A 104 13.98 -8.51 8.45
C THR A 104 15.28 -8.87 7.73
N GLU A 105 15.23 -9.76 6.74
CA GLU A 105 16.37 -10.16 5.93
C GLU A 105 16.98 -8.99 5.15
N ALA A 106 16.13 -8.07 4.65
CA ALA A 106 16.56 -6.84 3.99
C ALA A 106 17.05 -5.75 4.97
N GLY A 107 16.90 -5.93 6.29
CA GLY A 107 17.29 -4.96 7.30
C GLY A 107 16.41 -3.71 7.34
N VAL A 108 15.18 -3.79 6.85
CA VAL A 108 14.24 -2.66 6.77
C VAL A 108 13.77 -2.23 8.16
N ARG A 109 13.66 -0.92 8.36
CA ARG A 109 13.19 -0.29 9.61
C ARG A 109 12.07 0.72 9.39
N GLU A 110 11.91 1.24 8.19
CA GLU A 110 10.86 2.20 7.85
C GLU A 110 10.03 1.66 6.68
N LEU A 111 8.71 1.70 6.83
CA LEU A 111 7.76 1.28 5.82
C LEU A 111 6.91 2.47 5.35
N THR A 112 6.98 2.76 4.07
CA THR A 112 6.02 3.62 3.40
C THR A 112 4.89 2.73 2.87
N VAL A 113 3.64 3.06 3.18
CA VAL A 113 2.47 2.28 2.76
C VAL A 113 1.53 3.12 1.89
N CYS A 114 0.96 2.49 0.88
CA CYS A 114 -0.03 3.06 -0.04
C CYS A 114 -0.95 1.96 -0.57
N GLY A 115 -2.06 2.32 -1.19
CA GLY A 115 -2.93 1.37 -1.88
C GLY A 115 -4.42 1.44 -1.53
N ILE A 116 -5.10 0.30 -1.54
CA ILE A 116 -6.57 0.13 -1.41
C ILE A 116 -6.89 -0.91 -0.33
N ARG A 117 -7.90 -0.75 0.52
CA ARG A 117 -8.66 0.47 0.85
C ARG A 117 -7.99 1.17 2.02
N THR A 118 -8.09 2.48 2.05
CA THR A 118 -7.49 3.36 3.07
C THR A 118 -7.70 2.84 4.49
N GLU A 119 -8.95 2.60 4.90
CA GLU A 119 -9.37 2.23 6.26
C GLU A 119 -9.33 0.72 6.54
N GLN A 120 -9.05 -0.09 5.54
CA GLN A 120 -9.02 -1.55 5.67
C GLN A 120 -7.58 -2.08 5.54
N CYS A 121 -7.21 -2.56 4.36
CA CYS A 121 -5.92 -3.24 4.18
C CYS A 121 -4.74 -2.32 4.47
N VAL A 122 -4.81 -1.03 4.10
CA VAL A 122 -3.72 -0.09 4.32
C VAL A 122 -3.63 0.30 5.79
N GLU A 123 -4.74 0.73 6.43
CA GLU A 123 -4.75 1.06 7.86
C GLU A 123 -4.36 -0.15 8.72
N THR A 124 -4.93 -1.34 8.45
CA THR A 124 -4.65 -2.55 9.24
C THR A 124 -3.17 -2.95 9.13
N THR A 125 -2.59 -2.90 7.93
CA THR A 125 -1.15 -3.15 7.73
C THR A 125 -0.31 -2.12 8.48
N THR A 126 -0.70 -0.85 8.46
CA THR A 126 -0.01 0.23 9.16
C THR A 126 0.03 -0.01 10.67
N ARG A 127 -1.10 -0.37 11.27
CA ARG A 127 -1.20 -0.66 12.72
C ARG A 127 -0.34 -1.85 13.10
N VAL A 128 -0.45 -2.96 12.37
CA VAL A 128 0.35 -4.16 12.63
C VAL A 128 1.84 -3.88 12.45
N GLY A 129 2.22 -3.14 11.39
CA GLY A 129 3.61 -2.74 11.18
C GLY A 129 4.18 -1.90 12.33
N SER A 130 3.37 -0.98 12.86
CA SER A 130 3.72 -0.20 14.05
C SER A 130 3.91 -1.07 15.28
N ASP A 131 3.00 -2.01 15.53
CA ASP A 131 3.08 -2.95 16.67
C ASP A 131 4.30 -3.88 16.56
N LEU A 132 4.74 -4.21 15.34
CA LEU A 132 5.96 -4.97 15.05
C LEU A 132 7.24 -4.13 15.16
N GLY A 133 7.14 -2.83 15.44
CA GLY A 133 8.28 -1.94 15.68
C GLY A 133 8.84 -1.23 14.45
N TYR A 134 8.14 -1.25 13.30
CA TYR A 134 8.54 -0.47 12.14
C TYR A 134 8.13 1.00 12.30
N ARG A 135 8.95 1.91 11.77
CA ARG A 135 8.54 3.30 11.55
C ARG A 135 7.62 3.34 10.32
N MET A 136 6.35 3.66 10.55
CA MET A 136 5.35 3.67 9.50
C MET A 136 5.16 5.07 8.92
N VAL A 137 5.12 5.18 7.59
CA VAL A 137 4.72 6.36 6.84
C VAL A 137 3.52 6.02 6.00
N PHE A 138 2.39 6.63 6.30
CA PHE A 138 1.13 6.46 5.60
C PHE A 138 0.97 7.59 4.59
N VAL A 139 1.00 7.27 3.29
CA VAL A 139 0.90 8.28 2.22
C VAL A 139 -0.55 8.40 1.79
N THR A 140 -1.23 9.40 2.34
CA THR A 140 -2.69 9.52 2.27
C THR A 140 -3.22 9.72 0.87
N ASP A 141 -2.61 10.58 0.06
CA ASP A 141 -2.99 10.85 -1.34
C ASP A 141 -2.59 9.73 -2.32
N ALA A 142 -1.88 8.70 -1.83
CA ALA A 142 -1.63 7.44 -2.53
C ALA A 142 -2.46 6.28 -1.95
N THR A 143 -3.55 6.59 -1.23
CA THR A 143 -4.58 5.62 -0.84
C THR A 143 -5.93 6.03 -1.42
N THR A 144 -6.86 5.08 -1.49
CA THR A 144 -8.23 5.36 -1.91
C THR A 144 -9.22 4.41 -1.27
N THR A 145 -10.46 4.85 -1.16
CA THR A 145 -11.60 4.08 -0.65
C THR A 145 -12.90 4.55 -1.30
N ASN A 146 -13.98 3.87 -1.03
CA ASN A 146 -15.34 4.23 -1.42
C ASN A 146 -16.21 4.48 -0.17
N PRO A 147 -17.36 5.14 -0.29
CA PRO A 147 -18.27 5.35 0.84
C PRO A 147 -18.68 4.06 1.55
N ILE A 148 -18.95 4.13 2.85
CA ILE A 148 -19.45 3.02 3.66
C ILE A 148 -20.67 3.50 4.45
N GLY A 149 -21.85 3.00 4.14
CA GLY A 149 -23.09 3.44 4.77
C GLY A 149 -23.30 4.95 4.60
N HIS A 150 -23.36 5.68 5.69
CA HIS A 150 -23.52 7.15 5.69
C HIS A 150 -22.19 7.91 5.65
N LEU A 151 -21.07 7.22 5.72
CA LEU A 151 -19.75 7.86 5.71
C LEU A 151 -19.28 8.06 4.27
N SER A 152 -18.96 9.29 3.90
CA SER A 152 -18.31 9.58 2.63
C SER A 152 -16.88 9.05 2.61
N ALA A 153 -16.32 8.85 1.43
CA ALA A 153 -14.92 8.45 1.29
C ALA A 153 -13.97 9.46 1.97
N ASP A 154 -14.22 10.76 1.83
CA ASP A 154 -13.42 11.80 2.47
C ASP A 154 -13.48 11.71 4.00
N ALA A 155 -14.67 11.50 4.58
CA ALA A 155 -14.82 11.34 6.02
C ALA A 155 -14.07 10.10 6.55
N ILE A 156 -14.03 9.02 5.76
CA ILE A 156 -13.28 7.81 6.10
C ILE A 156 -11.77 8.08 6.06
N ILE A 157 -11.28 8.76 5.03
CA ILE A 157 -9.87 9.13 4.88
C ILE A 157 -9.45 10.04 6.04
N GLU A 158 -10.21 11.11 6.32
CA GLU A 158 -9.95 12.04 7.42
C GLU A 158 -9.88 11.32 8.77
N ARG A 159 -10.85 10.44 9.04
CA ARG A 159 -10.86 9.62 10.27
C ARG A 159 -9.62 8.73 10.33
N THR A 160 -9.23 8.10 9.25
CA THR A 160 -8.07 7.20 9.21
C THR A 160 -6.80 7.96 9.50
N GLU A 161 -6.61 9.13 8.87
CA GLU A 161 -5.47 10.01 9.18
C GLU A 161 -5.44 10.42 10.66
N ALA A 162 -6.57 10.89 11.19
CA ALA A 162 -6.66 11.33 12.58
C ALA A 162 -6.29 10.23 13.58
N VAL A 163 -6.71 8.99 13.32
CA VAL A 163 -6.44 7.84 14.18
C VAL A 163 -4.98 7.37 14.08
N LEU A 164 -4.40 7.40 12.89
CA LEU A 164 -3.03 6.93 12.66
C LEU A 164 -1.98 7.95 13.09
N ARG A 165 -2.30 9.24 12.97
CA ARG A 165 -1.36 10.35 13.21
C ARG A 165 -0.72 10.27 14.59
N ASP A 166 0.61 10.39 14.64
CA ASP A 166 1.43 10.44 15.85
C ASP A 166 1.31 9.21 16.78
N ARG A 167 0.41 8.28 16.46
CA ARG A 167 0.20 7.06 17.26
C ARG A 167 0.76 5.82 16.58
N PHE A 168 0.40 5.61 15.31
CA PHE A 168 0.79 4.44 14.52
C PHE A 168 1.70 4.79 13.35
N ALA A 169 1.53 5.99 12.78
CA ALA A 169 2.27 6.38 11.60
C ALA A 169 2.44 7.90 11.50
N ARG A 170 3.46 8.32 10.79
CA ARG A 170 3.53 9.65 10.23
C ARG A 170 2.63 9.69 8.98
N ILE A 171 1.72 10.66 8.94
CA ILE A 171 0.92 10.93 7.75
C ILE A 171 1.75 11.82 6.81
N SER A 172 1.76 11.48 5.54
CA SER A 172 2.51 12.19 4.51
C SER A 172 1.73 12.20 3.19
N THR A 173 2.18 13.02 2.26
CA THR A 173 1.74 13.05 0.86
C THR A 173 2.86 12.58 -0.07
N VAL A 174 2.51 12.27 -1.33
CA VAL A 174 3.51 11.93 -2.35
C VAL A 174 4.51 13.08 -2.53
N ALA A 175 4.01 14.32 -2.60
CA ALA A 175 4.86 15.51 -2.76
C ALA A 175 5.84 15.70 -1.59
N GLU A 176 5.39 15.49 -0.37
CA GLU A 176 6.25 15.55 0.82
C GLU A 176 7.33 14.45 0.80
N ARG A 177 6.96 13.22 0.38
CA ARG A 177 7.94 12.13 0.25
C ARG A 177 8.96 12.40 -0.85
N GLU A 178 8.55 12.98 -1.97
CA GLU A 178 9.46 13.39 -3.04
C GLU A 178 10.42 14.50 -2.57
N ALA A 179 9.92 15.49 -1.83
CA ALA A 179 10.76 16.54 -1.28
C ALA A 179 11.78 16.02 -0.26
N GLU A 180 11.35 15.09 0.62
CA GLU A 180 12.21 14.50 1.66
C GLU A 180 13.31 13.60 1.06
N LEU A 181 12.95 12.74 0.11
CA LEU A 181 13.87 11.73 -0.43
C LEU A 181 14.59 12.17 -1.69
N GLY A 182 14.03 13.09 -2.46
CA GLY A 182 14.69 13.68 -3.63
C GLY A 182 15.83 14.64 -3.27
N ALA A 183 15.79 15.25 -2.08
CA ALA A 183 16.86 16.13 -1.59
C ALA A 183 18.11 15.37 -1.10
N SER A 184 18.04 14.04 -0.99
CA SER A 184 19.16 13.21 -0.48
C SER A 184 20.23 12.90 -1.53
N GLU A 185 20.02 13.32 -2.80
CA GLU A 185 20.95 13.11 -3.93
C GLU A 185 21.79 14.37 -4.28
N ALA A 186 21.73 15.45 -3.49
CA ALA A 186 22.47 16.67 -3.71
C ALA A 186 23.62 16.82 -2.62
#